data_b7b617c01b75f47e13edf888af24553b
#
_entry.id   b7b617c01b75f47e13edf888af24553b
#
_cell.length_a   1.000
_cell.length_b   1.000
_cell.length_c   1.000
_cell.angle_alpha   90.00
_cell.angle_beta   90.00
_cell.angle_gamma   90.00
#
_symmetry.space_group_name_H-M   'P 1'
#
loop_
_entity.id
_entity.type
_entity.pdbx_description
1 polymer ?
#
loop_
_entity_poly.entity_id
_entity_poly.type
_entity_poly.pdbx_seq_one_letter_code
_entity_poly.pdbx_strand_id
1 'polypeptide(L)'
;ARHHPWRNVVLRSVDGDPVHEAVDLVPLPIVPGDRLLLCSDGLTDLVPDDAIADLLRTADPHSAAAVLVQAALSAGGRDNVTCVVLDVVDGPAVVGDGQLLGAVREIANVVDPAAVRGR
;
A
#
# COMPACT_ATOMS: atom_id res chain seq x y z
N ALA A 1 -1.57 16.81 -10.59
CA ALA A 1 -1.91 15.49 -11.08
C ALA A 1 -3.39 15.11 -10.86
N ARG A 2 -4.10 15.74 -9.90
CA ARG A 2 -5.49 15.38 -9.59
C ARG A 2 -6.47 15.61 -10.72
N HIS A 3 -6.21 16.59 -11.56
CA HIS A 3 -7.07 16.97 -12.67
C HIS A 3 -6.60 16.42 -14.03
N HIS A 4 -5.59 15.53 -14.01
CA HIS A 4 -5.10 14.92 -15.23
C HIS A 4 -6.20 14.00 -15.82
N PRO A 5 -6.53 14.13 -17.14
CA PRO A 5 -7.61 13.34 -17.73
C PRO A 5 -7.36 11.83 -17.74
N TRP A 6 -6.10 11.42 -17.63
CA TRP A 6 -5.68 10.01 -17.66
C TRP A 6 -5.43 9.41 -16.28
N ARG A 7 -5.79 10.11 -15.19
CA ARG A 7 -5.48 9.66 -13.82
C ARG A 7 -6.06 8.29 -13.45
N ASN A 8 -7.19 7.92 -14.06
CA ASN A 8 -7.84 6.64 -13.78
C ASN A 8 -7.46 5.53 -14.76
N VAL A 9 -6.51 5.81 -15.65
CA VAL A 9 -6.02 4.82 -16.61
C VAL A 9 -4.82 4.07 -16.02
N VAL A 10 -4.91 2.75 -16.01
CA VAL A 10 -3.82 1.88 -15.56
C VAL A 10 -2.95 1.54 -16.77
N LEU A 11 -1.72 2.04 -16.77
CA LEU A 11 -0.74 1.80 -17.85
C LEU A 11 0.02 0.50 -17.67
N ARG A 12 0.18 0.05 -16.41
CA ARG A 12 0.86 -1.19 -16.06
C ARG A 12 0.03 -1.92 -15.02
N SER A 13 -0.09 -3.21 -15.20
CA SER A 13 -0.85 -4.05 -14.27
C SER A 13 -0.18 -5.42 -14.12
N VAL A 14 -0.46 -6.07 -12.99
CA VAL A 14 -0.02 -7.44 -12.73
C VAL A 14 -1.11 -8.37 -13.27
N ASP A 15 -1.03 -8.68 -14.54
CA ASP A 15 -2.06 -9.47 -15.24
C ASP A 15 -1.50 -10.77 -15.86
N GLY A 16 -0.21 -11.03 -15.66
CA GLY A 16 0.43 -12.21 -16.22
C GLY A 16 0.85 -12.09 -17.67
N ASP A 17 0.61 -10.95 -18.30
CA ASP A 17 1.05 -10.69 -19.66
C ASP A 17 2.52 -10.23 -19.67
N PRO A 18 3.44 -10.94 -20.38
CA PRO A 18 4.84 -10.54 -20.43
C PRO A 18 5.08 -9.11 -20.93
N VAL A 19 4.19 -8.56 -21.75
CA VAL A 19 4.28 -7.18 -22.22
C VAL A 19 4.09 -6.17 -21.07
N HIS A 20 3.34 -6.55 -20.03
CA HIS A 20 3.02 -5.71 -18.88
C HIS A 20 3.84 -6.02 -17.63
N GLU A 21 4.89 -6.83 -17.76
CA GLU A 21 5.73 -7.23 -16.62
C GLU A 21 6.72 -6.16 -16.17
N ALA A 22 6.82 -5.05 -16.90
CA ALA A 22 7.76 -3.99 -16.55
C ALA A 22 7.41 -3.38 -15.18
N VAL A 23 8.37 -3.42 -14.26
CA VAL A 23 8.25 -2.89 -12.91
C VAL A 23 9.18 -1.70 -12.77
N ASP A 24 8.68 -0.62 -12.18
CA ASP A 24 9.53 0.52 -11.84
C ASP A 24 10.22 0.25 -10.51
N LEU A 25 11.55 0.30 -10.52
CA LEU A 25 12.37 0.15 -9.31
C LEU A 25 13.10 1.47 -9.06
N VAL A 26 12.77 2.11 -7.95
CA VAL A 26 13.37 3.38 -7.56
C VAL A 26 13.99 3.20 -6.18
N PRO A 27 15.32 3.34 -6.05
CA PRO A 27 15.95 3.35 -4.74
C PRO A 27 15.51 4.57 -3.95
N LEU A 28 15.11 4.36 -2.70
CA LEU A 28 14.68 5.42 -1.81
C LEU A 28 15.57 5.41 -0.58
N PRO A 29 16.38 6.47 -0.35
CA PRO A 29 17.17 6.55 0.87
C PRO A 29 16.24 6.78 2.06
N ILE A 30 16.40 5.95 3.08
CA ILE A 30 15.65 6.06 4.33
C ILE A 30 16.60 6.20 5.50
N VAL A 31 16.17 6.96 6.50
CA VAL A 31 16.92 7.15 7.75
C VAL A 31 16.00 6.89 8.94
N PRO A 32 16.54 6.52 10.11
CA PRO A 32 15.72 6.38 11.32
C PRO A 32 14.93 7.66 11.60
N GLY A 33 13.66 7.50 11.95
CA GLY A 33 12.73 8.59 12.14
C GLY A 33 11.82 8.86 10.93
N ASP A 34 12.13 8.31 9.78
CA ASP A 34 11.26 8.41 8.61
C ASP A 34 10.00 7.58 8.80
N ARG A 35 8.90 8.08 8.26
CA ARG A 35 7.63 7.36 8.20
C ARG A 35 7.19 7.23 6.76
N LEU A 36 6.89 6.01 6.33
CA LEU A 36 6.48 5.69 4.97
C LEU A 36 5.01 5.31 4.93
N LEU A 37 4.34 5.71 3.87
CA LEU A 37 2.96 5.33 3.61
C LEU A 37 2.89 4.60 2.27
N LEU A 38 2.32 3.40 2.29
CA LEU A 38 1.87 2.72 1.09
C LEU A 38 0.36 2.69 1.12
N CYS A 39 -0.28 3.12 0.05
CA CYS A 39 -1.74 3.17 0.01
C CYS A 39 -2.27 2.92 -1.39
N SER A 40 -3.55 2.53 -1.45
CA SER A 40 -4.29 2.47 -2.70
C SER A 40 -4.78 3.87 -3.10
N ASP A 41 -5.24 4.00 -4.34
CA ASP A 41 -5.80 5.24 -4.85
C ASP A 41 -7.11 5.65 -4.15
N GLY A 42 -7.76 4.72 -3.49
CA GLY A 42 -8.92 5.02 -2.65
C GLY A 42 -8.63 6.05 -1.55
N LEU A 43 -7.36 6.20 -1.14
CA LEU A 43 -6.96 7.25 -0.22
C LEU A 43 -6.60 8.55 -0.97
N THR A 44 -5.70 8.46 -1.93
CA THR A 44 -5.12 9.65 -2.58
C THR A 44 -6.10 10.38 -3.49
N ASP A 45 -7.13 9.70 -3.98
CA ASP A 45 -8.19 10.32 -4.77
C ASP A 45 -9.10 11.23 -3.94
N LEU A 46 -9.23 10.96 -2.65
CA LEU A 46 -10.18 11.63 -1.76
C LEU A 46 -9.51 12.58 -0.77
N VAL A 47 -8.30 12.27 -0.32
CA VAL A 47 -7.60 13.03 0.71
C VAL A 47 -6.41 13.73 0.09
N PRO A 48 -6.32 15.07 0.19
CA PRO A 48 -5.18 15.82 -0.35
C PRO A 48 -3.85 15.45 0.33
N ASP A 49 -2.75 15.62 -0.39
CA ASP A 49 -1.42 15.24 0.10
C ASP A 49 -1.03 15.98 1.39
N ASP A 50 -1.39 17.26 1.52
CA ASP A 50 -1.12 18.03 2.73
C ASP A 50 -1.91 17.49 3.93
N ALA A 51 -3.15 17.08 3.72
CA ALA A 51 -3.95 16.45 4.78
C ALA A 51 -3.39 15.07 5.16
N ILE A 52 -2.95 14.30 4.17
CA ILE A 52 -2.28 13.01 4.43
C ILE A 52 -1.02 13.23 5.28
N ALA A 53 -0.21 14.23 4.93
CA ALA A 53 1.00 14.54 5.67
C ALA A 53 0.69 14.91 7.13
N ASP A 54 -0.35 15.69 7.36
CA ASP A 54 -0.76 16.06 8.72
C ASP A 54 -1.24 14.85 9.53
N LEU A 55 -2.02 13.98 8.91
CA LEU A 55 -2.55 12.78 9.57
C LEU A 55 -1.43 11.77 9.87
N LEU A 56 -0.40 11.72 9.03
CA LEU A 56 0.76 10.85 9.26
C LEU A 56 1.60 11.26 10.47
N ARG A 57 1.44 12.46 10.99
CA ARG A 57 2.15 12.92 12.18
C ARG A 57 1.58 12.38 13.49
N THR A 58 0.55 11.53 13.41
CA THR A 58 0.01 10.83 14.58
C THR A 58 1.11 10.00 15.25
N ALA A 59 1.04 9.87 16.58
CA ALA A 59 2.12 9.36 17.40
C ALA A 59 2.60 7.95 17.04
N ASP A 60 1.70 7.05 16.63
CA ASP A 60 2.06 5.68 16.26
C ASP A 60 1.53 5.31 14.87
N PRO A 61 2.17 4.35 14.18
CA PRO A 61 1.80 4.01 12.82
C PRO A 61 0.42 3.36 12.72
N HIS A 62 0.00 2.61 13.73
CA HIS A 62 -1.32 1.99 13.73
C HIS A 62 -2.44 3.04 13.76
N SER A 63 -2.31 4.01 14.65
CA SER A 63 -3.28 5.13 14.73
C SER A 63 -3.26 5.99 13.47
N ALA A 64 -2.09 6.22 12.89
CA ALA A 64 -1.97 6.95 11.63
C ALA A 64 -2.74 6.25 10.51
N ALA A 65 -2.57 4.94 10.37
CA ALA A 65 -3.30 4.16 9.37
C ALA A 65 -4.81 4.25 9.57
N ALA A 66 -5.27 4.16 10.83
CA ALA A 66 -6.69 4.22 11.15
C ALA A 66 -7.30 5.57 10.80
N VAL A 67 -6.63 6.68 11.13
CA VAL A 67 -7.16 8.02 10.82
C VAL A 67 -7.14 8.33 9.33
N LEU A 68 -6.18 7.77 8.59
CA LEU A 68 -6.15 7.92 7.14
C LEU A 68 -7.32 7.22 6.46
N VAL A 69 -7.61 5.99 6.86
CA VAL A 69 -8.78 5.26 6.35
C VAL A 69 -10.06 5.99 6.71
N GLN A 70 -10.18 6.46 7.94
CA GLN A 70 -11.35 7.20 8.38
C GLN A 70 -11.54 8.50 7.59
N ALA A 71 -10.45 9.20 7.28
CA ALA A 71 -10.51 10.41 6.48
C ALA A 71 -11.03 10.14 5.06
N ALA A 72 -10.59 9.04 4.44
CA ALA A 72 -11.08 8.64 3.13
C ALA A 72 -12.58 8.30 3.17
N LEU A 73 -13.02 7.56 4.18
CA LEU A 73 -14.43 7.22 4.35
C LEU A 73 -15.29 8.47 4.56
N SER A 74 -14.82 9.41 5.36
CA SER A 74 -15.52 10.68 5.64
C SER A 74 -15.59 11.57 4.39
N ALA A 75 -14.63 11.45 3.48
CA ALA A 75 -14.61 12.19 2.22
C ALA A 75 -15.49 11.53 1.14
N GLY A 76 -16.25 10.51 1.47
CA GLY A 76 -17.15 9.84 0.56
C GLY A 76 -16.55 8.62 -0.12
N GLY A 77 -15.62 7.94 0.53
CA GLY A 77 -14.97 6.76 -0.02
C GLY A 77 -15.96 5.69 -0.45
N ARG A 78 -15.89 5.31 -1.72
CA ARG A 78 -16.73 4.26 -2.32
C ARG A 78 -15.91 3.09 -2.83
N ASP A 79 -14.61 3.31 -2.96
CA ASP A 79 -13.67 2.30 -3.41
C ASP A 79 -12.97 1.68 -2.21
N ASN A 80 -12.22 0.63 -2.46
CA ASN A 80 -11.39 0.01 -1.43
C ASN A 80 -10.28 0.96 -1.01
N VAL A 81 -10.11 1.12 0.29
CA VAL A 81 -9.04 1.94 0.88
C VAL A 81 -8.11 1.03 1.65
N THR A 82 -6.86 1.01 1.25
CA THR A 82 -5.82 0.22 1.92
C THR A 82 -4.65 1.13 2.24
N CYS A 83 -4.18 1.06 3.49
CA CYS A 83 -3.03 1.82 3.96
C CYS A 83 -2.10 0.94 4.77
N VAL A 84 -0.79 1.08 4.53
CA VAL A 84 0.25 0.52 5.37
C VAL A 84 1.18 1.66 5.78
N VAL A 85 1.34 1.86 7.07
CA VAL A 85 2.22 2.89 7.62
C VAL A 85 3.41 2.20 8.29
N LEU A 86 4.61 2.63 7.93
CA LEU A 86 5.87 2.03 8.36
C LEU A 86 6.74 3.10 9.01
N ASP A 87 7.26 2.79 10.19
CA ASP A 87 8.28 3.64 10.84
C ASP A 87 9.66 3.02 10.66
N VAL A 88 10.61 3.84 10.26
CA VAL A 88 12.02 3.43 10.20
C VAL A 88 12.64 3.69 11.57
N VAL A 89 13.12 2.65 12.20
CA VAL A 89 13.73 2.73 13.52
C VAL A 89 15.18 2.28 13.45
N ASP A 90 16.00 2.80 14.36
CA ASP A 90 17.39 2.39 14.51
C ASP A 90 17.45 1.09 15.31
N GLY A 91 18.35 0.20 14.93
CA GLY A 91 18.54 -1.06 15.63
C GLY A 91 18.91 -2.21 14.69
N PRO A 92 19.12 -3.40 15.24
CA PRO A 92 19.40 -4.58 14.43
C PRO A 92 18.21 -4.93 13.55
N ALA A 93 18.49 -5.56 12.40
CA ALA A 93 17.45 -6.03 11.51
C ALA A 93 16.53 -7.00 12.24
N VAL A 94 15.22 -6.78 12.13
CA VAL A 94 14.22 -7.68 12.72
C VAL A 94 13.83 -8.71 11.67
N VAL A 95 14.06 -9.97 11.99
CA VAL A 95 13.62 -11.06 11.13
C VAL A 95 12.16 -11.34 11.44
N GLY A 96 11.33 -11.38 10.42
CA GLY A 96 9.93 -11.73 10.57
C GLY A 96 9.77 -13.13 11.16
N ASP A 97 8.69 -13.33 11.89
CA ASP A 97 8.35 -14.62 12.52
C ASP A 97 7.68 -15.60 11.55
N GLY A 98 7.54 -15.22 10.28
CA GLY A 98 6.86 -16.03 9.28
C GLY A 98 5.34 -16.00 9.38
N GLN A 99 4.79 -15.15 10.22
CA GLN A 99 3.33 -15.06 10.37
C GLN A 99 2.68 -14.54 9.10
N LEU A 100 1.72 -15.29 8.58
CA LEU A 100 0.91 -14.87 7.44
C LEU A 100 -0.25 -14.01 7.92
N LEU A 101 -0.51 -12.91 7.22
CA LEU A 101 -1.58 -11.96 7.54
C LEU A 101 -2.52 -11.81 6.34
N GLY A 102 -3.76 -11.46 6.63
CA GLY A 102 -4.76 -11.25 5.59
C GLY A 102 -5.28 -12.56 4.99
N ALA A 103 -5.72 -12.52 3.76
CA ALA A 103 -6.38 -13.64 3.09
C ALA A 103 -5.49 -14.88 2.96
N VAL A 104 -4.19 -14.70 2.86
CA VAL A 104 -3.24 -15.82 2.74
C VAL A 104 -3.11 -16.64 4.03
N ARG A 105 -3.65 -16.17 5.15
CA ARG A 105 -3.73 -16.97 6.39
C ARG A 105 -4.57 -18.22 6.21
N GLU A 106 -5.56 -18.14 5.35
CA GLU A 106 -6.42 -19.27 5.05
C GLU A 106 -5.78 -20.16 3.98
N ILE A 107 -5.54 -21.41 4.31
CA ILE A 107 -4.89 -22.35 3.39
C ILE A 107 -5.68 -22.45 2.07
N ALA A 108 -7.00 -22.35 2.13
CA ALA A 108 -7.84 -22.41 0.95
C ALA A 108 -7.57 -21.29 -0.07
N ASN A 109 -6.99 -20.18 0.39
CA ASN A 109 -6.65 -19.03 -0.48
C ASN A 109 -5.23 -19.11 -1.04
N VAL A 110 -4.43 -20.10 -0.60
CA VAL A 110 -3.06 -20.25 -1.08
C VAL A 110 -3.08 -21.05 -2.38
N VAL A 111 -2.58 -20.43 -3.45
CA VAL A 111 -2.48 -21.09 -4.75
C VAL A 111 -1.13 -21.79 -4.85
N ASP A 112 -1.15 -23.09 -5.11
CA ASP A 112 0.07 -23.84 -5.38
C ASP A 112 0.61 -23.43 -6.77
N PRO A 113 1.84 -22.89 -6.85
CA PRO A 113 2.42 -22.51 -8.14
C PRO A 113 2.49 -23.68 -9.12
N ALA A 114 2.66 -24.90 -8.63
CA ALA A 114 2.68 -26.07 -9.49
C ALA A 114 1.32 -26.36 -10.14
N ALA A 115 0.23 -26.05 -9.46
CA ALA A 115 -1.12 -26.23 -10.00
C ALA A 115 -1.45 -25.22 -11.11
N VAL A 116 -0.79 -24.06 -11.10
CA VAL A 116 -1.00 -23.00 -12.10
C VAL A 116 -0.20 -23.29 -13.38
N ARG A 117 0.93 -23.96 -13.29
CA ARG A 117 1.83 -24.25 -14.43
C ARG A 117 1.22 -25.18 -15.48
N GLY A 118 0.20 -25.92 -15.13
CA GLY A 118 -0.48 -26.83 -16.06
C GLY A 118 -1.46 -26.15 -16.99
N ARG A 119 -1.57 -24.83 -16.92
CA ARG A 119 -2.45 -24.02 -17.74
C ARG A 119 -1.67 -23.25 -18.76
#